data_4ee1b76ca3157b12f7cac4419d9c43d1
#
_entry.id   4ee1b76ca3157b12f7cac4419d9c43d1
#
_cell.length_a   1.000
_cell.length_b   1.000
_cell.length_c   1.000
_cell.angle_alpha   90.00
_cell.angle_beta   90.00
_cell.angle_gamma   90.00
#
_symmetry.space_group_name_H-M   'P 1'
#
loop_
_entity.id
_entity.type
_entity.pdbx_description
1 polymer ?
#
loop_
_entity_poly.entity_id
_entity_poly.type
_entity_poly.pdbx_seq_one_letter_code
_entity_poly.pdbx_strand_id
1 'polypeptide(L)'
;MNLNVRGYFILSQHVAKHSMIARKKGSIINLASIAGLGGNPKGMNTIAYNTSKGAVINFTRALAAEWGQHNIRVNAICPGFFPSKMTVGTLKALGEERLAAHAPLGRLGDDEDLKGLCLLYASDAGKHITGQWLAVDGGTSIVTAG
;
A
#
# COMPACT_ATOMS: atom_id res chain seq x y z
N MET A 1 -14.50 -2.73 -4.94
CA MET A 1 -14.17 -1.52 -5.73
C MET A 1 -14.56 -0.23 -5.01
N ASN A 2 -15.76 -0.08 -4.49
CA ASN A 2 -16.18 1.18 -3.87
C ASN A 2 -15.29 1.63 -2.70
N LEU A 3 -14.96 0.75 -1.76
CA LEU A 3 -14.09 1.10 -0.63
C LEU A 3 -12.65 1.39 -1.08
N ASN A 4 -12.05 0.46 -1.80
CA ASN A 4 -10.61 0.50 -2.11
C ASN A 4 -10.22 1.42 -3.28
N VAL A 5 -11.16 1.89 -4.08
CA VAL A 5 -10.86 2.80 -5.21
C VAL A 5 -11.60 4.11 -5.01
N ARG A 6 -12.93 4.09 -5.05
CA ARG A 6 -13.74 5.30 -4.91
C ARG A 6 -13.53 6.00 -3.57
N GLY A 7 -13.37 5.24 -2.48
CA GLY A 7 -13.13 5.80 -1.15
C GLY A 7 -11.83 6.62 -1.09
N TYR A 8 -10.74 6.10 -1.66
CA TYR A 8 -9.47 6.83 -1.73
C TYR A 8 -9.59 8.12 -2.54
N PHE A 9 -10.26 8.05 -3.68
CA PHE A 9 -10.49 9.22 -4.54
C PHE A 9 -11.25 10.32 -3.80
N ILE A 10 -12.41 10.00 -3.23
CA ILE A 10 -13.27 10.97 -2.54
C ILE A 10 -12.56 11.58 -1.33
N LEU A 11 -11.92 10.74 -0.50
CA LEU A 11 -11.24 11.21 0.71
C LEU A 11 -10.06 12.14 0.36
N SER A 12 -9.23 11.72 -0.61
CA SER A 12 -8.09 12.53 -1.06
C SER A 12 -8.55 13.89 -1.60
N GLN A 13 -9.57 13.91 -2.44
CA GLN A 13 -10.14 15.13 -3.01
C GLN A 13 -10.69 16.06 -1.90
N HIS A 14 -11.39 15.49 -0.93
CA HIS A 14 -11.99 16.27 0.16
C HIS A 14 -10.91 16.91 1.04
N VAL A 15 -9.94 16.15 1.48
CA VAL A 15 -8.85 16.65 2.34
C VAL A 15 -7.99 17.69 1.61
N ALA A 16 -7.67 17.44 0.34
CA ALA A 16 -6.89 18.39 -0.44
C ALA A 16 -7.63 19.72 -0.63
N LYS A 17 -8.89 19.69 -1.04
CA LYS A 17 -9.72 20.88 -1.28
C LYS A 17 -9.88 21.71 -0.01
N HIS A 18 -10.15 21.08 1.13
CA HIS A 18 -10.45 21.80 2.37
C HIS A 18 -9.21 22.19 3.19
N SER A 19 -8.04 21.68 2.87
CA SER A 19 -6.85 21.91 3.69
C SER A 19 -5.56 22.04 2.89
N MET A 20 -5.16 21.03 2.14
CA MET A 20 -3.79 20.92 1.64
C MET A 20 -3.47 21.93 0.53
N ILE A 21 -4.40 22.17 -0.40
CA ILE A 21 -4.19 23.06 -1.54
C ILE A 21 -3.99 24.50 -1.07
N ALA A 22 -4.84 24.99 -0.16
CA ALA A 22 -4.73 26.35 0.37
C ALA A 22 -3.42 26.57 1.13
N ARG A 23 -2.96 25.55 1.88
CA ARG A 23 -1.70 25.59 2.63
C ARG A 23 -0.46 25.34 1.77
N LYS A 24 -0.62 24.89 0.53
CA LYS A 24 0.47 24.41 -0.34
C LYS A 24 1.39 23.40 0.38
N LYS A 25 0.80 22.51 1.15
CA LYS A 25 1.50 21.49 1.93
C LYS A 25 0.58 20.32 2.22
N GLY A 26 1.04 19.09 1.90
CA GLY A 26 0.32 17.87 2.24
C GLY A 26 1.15 16.61 1.99
N SER A 27 0.81 15.55 2.71
CA SER A 27 1.28 14.19 2.44
C SER A 27 0.11 13.22 2.54
N ILE A 28 -0.12 12.49 1.47
CA ILE A 28 -1.13 11.43 1.39
C ILE A 28 -0.38 10.10 1.31
N ILE A 29 -0.73 9.18 2.19
CA ILE A 29 -0.17 7.83 2.23
C ILE A 29 -1.30 6.85 1.98
N ASN A 30 -1.28 6.22 0.82
CA ASN A 30 -2.27 5.23 0.42
C ASN A 30 -1.83 3.82 0.84
N LEU A 31 -2.73 3.06 1.43
CA LEU A 31 -2.47 1.68 1.80
C LEU A 31 -2.89 0.74 0.68
N ALA A 32 -1.93 0.37 -0.18
CA ALA A 32 -2.13 -0.60 -1.26
C ALA A 32 -1.96 -2.05 -0.74
N SER A 33 -1.25 -2.89 -1.45
CA SER A 33 -0.88 -4.27 -1.07
C SER A 33 0.10 -4.81 -2.12
N ILE A 34 0.92 -5.79 -1.75
CA ILE A 34 1.67 -6.58 -2.73
C ILE A 34 0.75 -7.30 -3.73
N ALA A 35 -0.49 -7.60 -3.35
CA ALA A 35 -1.51 -8.14 -4.27
C ALA A 35 -1.82 -7.20 -5.45
N GLY A 36 -1.51 -5.91 -5.35
CA GLY A 36 -1.62 -4.95 -6.45
C GLY A 36 -0.43 -4.96 -7.41
N LEU A 37 0.64 -5.67 -7.08
CA LEU A 37 1.88 -5.74 -7.87
C LEU A 37 1.88 -6.90 -8.88
N GLY A 38 1.02 -7.90 -8.66
CA GLY A 38 0.99 -9.10 -9.49
C GLY A 38 -0.21 -10.00 -9.23
N GLY A 39 -0.16 -11.19 -9.81
CA GLY A 39 -1.14 -12.25 -9.58
C GLY A 39 -0.82 -13.05 -8.32
N ASN A 40 -1.81 -13.78 -7.84
CA ASN A 40 -1.64 -14.70 -6.72
C ASN A 40 -1.29 -16.12 -7.18
N PRO A 41 -0.71 -16.93 -6.28
CA PRO A 41 -0.52 -18.36 -6.53
C PRO A 41 -1.84 -19.07 -6.81
N LYS A 42 -1.73 -20.22 -7.48
CA LYS A 42 -2.88 -21.10 -7.76
C LYS A 42 -3.67 -21.40 -6.48
N GLY A 43 -4.98 -21.22 -6.54
CA GLY A 43 -5.90 -21.45 -5.41
C GLY A 43 -6.25 -20.19 -4.61
N MET A 44 -5.54 -19.08 -4.81
CA MET A 44 -5.87 -17.80 -4.19
C MET A 44 -6.62 -16.89 -5.17
N ASN A 45 -7.93 -17.03 -5.25
CA ASN A 45 -8.78 -16.36 -6.22
C ASN A 45 -9.29 -15.01 -5.69
N THR A 46 -8.47 -13.97 -5.74
CA THR A 46 -8.79 -12.62 -5.22
C THR A 46 -8.67 -11.52 -6.28
N ILE A 47 -9.09 -11.82 -7.53
CA ILE A 47 -8.95 -10.89 -8.67
C ILE A 47 -9.49 -9.49 -8.39
N ALA A 48 -10.66 -9.36 -7.76
CA ALA A 48 -11.24 -8.05 -7.43
C ALA A 48 -10.38 -7.27 -6.44
N TYR A 49 -9.79 -7.95 -5.45
CA TYR A 49 -8.87 -7.34 -4.49
C TYR A 49 -7.58 -6.89 -5.17
N ASN A 50 -6.92 -7.78 -5.95
CA ASN A 50 -5.71 -7.46 -6.69
C ASN A 50 -5.93 -6.26 -7.62
N THR A 51 -7.02 -6.27 -8.39
CA THR A 51 -7.40 -5.17 -9.28
C THR A 51 -7.57 -3.86 -8.50
N SER A 52 -8.27 -3.89 -7.36
CA SER A 52 -8.48 -2.70 -6.54
C SER A 52 -7.17 -2.15 -5.96
N LYS A 53 -6.25 -3.03 -5.54
CA LYS A 53 -4.96 -2.61 -4.98
C LYS A 53 -3.97 -2.14 -6.07
N GLY A 54 -4.02 -2.71 -7.26
CA GLY A 54 -3.32 -2.18 -8.44
C GLY A 54 -3.84 -0.79 -8.83
N ALA A 55 -5.16 -0.59 -8.78
CA ALA A 55 -5.76 0.72 -9.01
C ALA A 55 -5.28 1.77 -7.99
N VAL A 56 -5.13 1.42 -6.70
CA VAL A 56 -4.58 2.33 -5.66
C VAL A 56 -3.15 2.74 -5.97
N ILE A 57 -2.32 1.81 -6.46
CA ILE A 57 -0.93 2.11 -6.84
C ILE A 57 -0.90 3.12 -8.00
N ASN A 58 -1.68 2.87 -9.06
CA ASN A 58 -1.72 3.80 -10.19
C ASN A 58 -2.38 5.13 -9.83
N PHE A 59 -3.44 5.13 -9.03
CA PHE A 59 -4.06 6.32 -8.47
C PHE A 59 -3.05 7.19 -7.71
N THR A 60 -2.20 6.58 -6.89
CA THR A 60 -1.12 7.25 -6.15
C THR A 60 -0.20 8.01 -7.10
N ARG A 61 0.22 7.38 -8.20
CA ARG A 61 1.12 7.97 -9.20
C ARG A 61 0.46 9.13 -9.95
N ALA A 62 -0.76 8.92 -10.42
CA ALA A 62 -1.51 9.94 -11.15
C ALA A 62 -1.77 11.17 -10.27
N LEU A 63 -2.23 10.94 -9.04
CA LEU A 63 -2.52 12.02 -8.10
C LEU A 63 -1.26 12.79 -7.70
N ALA A 64 -0.12 12.12 -7.51
CA ALA A 64 1.16 12.76 -7.24
C ALA A 64 1.59 13.70 -8.37
N ALA A 65 1.41 13.27 -9.63
CA ALA A 65 1.72 14.07 -10.80
C ALA A 65 0.83 15.33 -10.89
N GLU A 66 -0.48 15.18 -10.65
CA GLU A 66 -1.42 16.31 -10.71
C GLU A 66 -1.24 17.30 -9.56
N TRP A 67 -0.98 16.81 -8.35
CA TRP A 67 -0.99 17.64 -7.15
C TRP A 67 0.39 18.10 -6.66
N GLY A 68 1.44 17.68 -7.33
CA GLY A 68 2.80 18.16 -7.07
C GLY A 68 2.92 19.69 -7.18
N GLN A 69 2.18 20.32 -8.11
CA GLN A 69 2.11 21.78 -8.24
C GLN A 69 1.59 22.49 -6.98
N HIS A 70 0.85 21.79 -6.13
CA HIS A 70 0.35 22.28 -4.85
C HIS A 70 1.26 21.90 -3.67
N ASN A 71 2.46 21.35 -3.94
CA ASN A 71 3.36 20.81 -2.93
C ASN A 71 2.70 19.72 -2.05
N ILE A 72 1.85 18.91 -2.67
CA ILE A 72 1.21 17.75 -2.03
C ILE A 72 1.92 16.50 -2.55
N ARG A 73 2.47 15.72 -1.63
CA ARG A 73 3.09 14.42 -1.92
C ARG A 73 2.08 13.30 -1.77
N VAL A 74 2.13 12.32 -2.63
CA VAL A 74 1.25 11.15 -2.58
C VAL A 74 2.10 9.90 -2.79
N ASN A 75 2.12 9.00 -1.81
CA ASN A 75 2.88 7.76 -1.88
C ASN A 75 2.02 6.58 -1.41
N ALA A 76 2.42 5.37 -1.72
CA ALA A 76 1.73 4.16 -1.30
C ALA A 76 2.64 3.22 -0.52
N ILE A 77 2.07 2.55 0.47
CA ILE A 77 2.66 1.41 1.15
C ILE A 77 1.98 0.16 0.61
N CYS A 78 2.76 -0.86 0.26
CA CYS A 78 2.28 -2.16 -0.22
C CYS A 78 2.65 -3.26 0.79
N PRO A 79 1.83 -3.46 1.84
CA PRO A 79 2.12 -4.50 2.82
C PRO A 79 2.02 -5.90 2.20
N GLY A 80 2.85 -6.82 2.72
CA GLY A 80 2.71 -8.25 2.53
C GLY A 80 1.67 -8.85 3.48
N PHE A 81 1.99 -10.01 4.04
CA PHE A 81 1.14 -10.68 5.00
C PHE A 81 1.41 -10.15 6.42
N PHE A 82 0.38 -9.57 7.01
CA PHE A 82 0.36 -9.06 8.37
C PHE A 82 -0.83 -9.68 9.13
N PRO A 83 -0.64 -10.20 10.34
CA PRO A 83 -1.74 -10.64 11.18
C PRO A 83 -2.70 -9.47 11.48
N SER A 84 -3.97 -9.64 11.17
CA SER A 84 -5.00 -8.64 11.43
C SER A 84 -6.38 -9.31 11.46
N LYS A 85 -7.40 -8.60 11.94
CA LYS A 85 -8.79 -9.07 11.87
C LYS A 85 -9.23 -9.41 10.43
N MET A 86 -8.71 -8.71 9.43
CA MET A 86 -9.03 -8.93 8.03
C MET A 86 -8.31 -10.15 7.45
N THR A 87 -7.08 -10.41 7.88
CA THR A 87 -6.22 -11.46 7.31
C THR A 87 -6.27 -12.79 8.07
N VAL A 88 -6.85 -12.84 9.28
CA VAL A 88 -6.89 -14.04 10.12
C VAL A 88 -7.46 -15.26 9.40
N GLY A 89 -8.51 -15.09 8.60
CA GLY A 89 -9.10 -16.19 7.82
C GLY A 89 -8.16 -16.69 6.72
N THR A 90 -7.49 -15.79 6.02
CA THR A 90 -6.50 -16.12 4.97
C THR A 90 -5.28 -16.78 5.57
N LEU A 91 -4.76 -16.27 6.69
CA LEU A 91 -3.60 -16.85 7.39
C LEU A 91 -3.89 -18.27 7.88
N LYS A 92 -5.08 -18.49 8.46
CA LYS A 92 -5.51 -19.84 8.86
C LYS A 92 -5.65 -20.79 7.67
N ALA A 93 -6.23 -20.33 6.57
CA ALA A 93 -6.48 -21.17 5.38
C ALA A 93 -5.18 -21.54 4.65
N LEU A 94 -4.20 -20.64 4.59
CA LEU A 94 -2.94 -20.84 3.87
C LEU A 94 -1.81 -21.37 4.75
N GLY A 95 -1.94 -21.25 6.06
CA GLY A 95 -0.93 -21.60 7.06
C GLY A 95 0.09 -20.46 7.29
N GLU A 96 0.16 -19.94 8.50
CA GLU A 96 1.07 -18.83 8.86
C GLU A 96 2.54 -19.22 8.65
N GLU A 97 2.93 -20.42 9.08
CA GLU A 97 4.29 -20.93 8.90
C GLU A 97 4.70 -21.02 7.42
N ARG A 98 3.77 -21.47 6.57
CA ARG A 98 4.00 -21.55 5.13
C ARG A 98 4.19 -20.18 4.51
N LEU A 99 3.37 -19.21 4.90
CA LEU A 99 3.49 -17.83 4.41
C LEU A 99 4.76 -17.16 4.91
N ALA A 100 5.14 -17.39 6.16
CA ALA A 100 6.40 -16.92 6.73
C ALA A 100 7.61 -17.52 6.00
N ALA A 101 7.59 -18.83 5.74
CA ALA A 101 8.65 -19.53 5.01
C ALA A 101 8.79 -19.06 3.55
N HIS A 102 7.71 -18.52 2.94
CA HIS A 102 7.75 -17.99 1.58
C HIS A 102 8.38 -16.59 1.52
N ALA A 103 8.43 -15.88 2.62
CA ALA A 103 9.12 -14.59 2.70
C ALA A 103 10.64 -14.80 2.90
N PRO A 104 11.52 -14.19 2.12
CA PRO A 104 12.97 -14.25 2.32
C PRO A 104 13.44 -13.94 3.75
N LEU A 105 12.75 -13.05 4.48
CA LEU A 105 13.05 -12.76 5.88
C LEU A 105 12.51 -13.81 6.86
N GLY A 106 11.81 -14.85 6.39
CA GLY A 106 11.35 -15.98 7.20
C GLY A 106 10.26 -15.68 8.22
N ARG A 107 9.57 -14.55 8.10
CA ARG A 107 8.51 -14.14 9.03
C ARG A 107 7.39 -13.36 8.36
N LEU A 108 6.24 -13.30 9.00
CA LEU A 108 5.19 -12.35 8.69
C LEU A 108 5.56 -10.95 9.20
N GLY A 109 4.87 -9.93 8.71
CA GLY A 109 4.98 -8.58 9.24
C GLY A 109 4.34 -8.46 10.63
N ASP A 110 4.77 -7.46 11.39
CA ASP A 110 4.22 -7.12 12.71
C ASP A 110 3.86 -5.63 12.81
N ASP A 111 3.39 -5.20 13.98
CA ASP A 111 2.88 -3.84 14.22
C ASP A 111 3.94 -2.73 14.06
N GLU A 112 5.23 -3.08 14.10
CA GLU A 112 6.33 -2.12 13.98
C GLU A 112 6.79 -1.91 12.52
N ASP A 113 6.62 -2.91 11.66
CA ASP A 113 7.23 -2.94 10.33
C ASP A 113 6.75 -1.84 9.37
N LEU A 114 5.54 -1.31 9.56
CA LEU A 114 5.01 -0.22 8.72
C LEU A 114 5.35 1.17 9.23
N LYS A 115 5.72 1.30 10.50
CA LYS A 115 5.88 2.61 11.19
C LYS A 115 6.99 3.45 10.57
N GLY A 116 8.14 2.86 10.30
CA GLY A 116 9.30 3.57 9.73
C GLY A 116 9.00 4.18 8.37
N LEU A 117 8.36 3.42 7.47
CA LEU A 117 7.99 3.91 6.15
C LEU A 117 6.87 4.97 6.22
N CYS A 118 5.89 4.75 7.10
CA CYS A 118 4.83 5.72 7.33
C CYS A 118 5.41 7.05 7.83
N LEU A 119 6.34 7.02 8.80
CA LEU A 119 7.01 8.19 9.31
C LEU A 119 7.84 8.90 8.22
N LEU A 120 8.60 8.16 7.40
CA LEU A 120 9.34 8.70 6.27
C LEU A 120 8.42 9.46 5.31
N TYR A 121 7.30 8.85 4.91
CA TYR A 121 6.36 9.48 3.99
C TYR A 121 5.60 10.65 4.61
N ALA A 122 5.32 10.61 5.91
CA ALA A 122 4.57 11.66 6.61
C ALA A 122 5.42 12.91 6.93
N SER A 123 6.73 12.75 7.12
CA SER A 123 7.64 13.79 7.60
C SER A 123 8.42 14.48 6.48
N ASP A 124 9.19 15.51 6.85
CA ASP A 124 10.10 16.21 5.94
C ASP A 124 11.31 15.36 5.52
N ALA A 125 11.58 14.22 6.19
CA ALA A 125 12.56 13.25 5.72
C ALA A 125 12.21 12.72 4.31
N GLY A 126 10.92 12.62 3.99
CA GLY A 126 10.41 12.23 2.69
C GLY A 126 10.03 13.40 1.76
N LYS A 127 10.48 14.63 2.02
CA LYS A 127 10.02 15.85 1.31
C LYS A 127 10.24 15.84 -0.21
N HIS A 128 11.13 15.00 -0.73
CA HIS A 128 11.39 14.84 -2.16
C HIS A 128 10.91 13.49 -2.72
N ILE A 129 10.06 12.78 -1.97
CA ILE A 129 9.49 11.48 -2.36
C ILE A 129 8.01 11.66 -2.66
N THR A 130 7.60 11.47 -3.90
CA THR A 130 6.20 11.48 -4.32
C THR A 130 5.97 10.55 -5.51
N GLY A 131 4.76 10.01 -5.64
CA GLY A 131 4.39 9.07 -6.69
C GLY A 131 5.00 7.68 -6.54
N GLN A 132 5.61 7.38 -5.39
CA GLN A 132 6.30 6.12 -5.15
C GLN A 132 5.40 5.14 -4.38
N TRP A 133 5.71 3.87 -4.54
CA TRP A 133 5.19 2.80 -3.73
C TRP A 133 6.35 1.92 -3.24
N LEU A 134 6.22 1.39 -2.03
CA LEU A 134 7.22 0.47 -1.49
C LEU A 134 6.51 -0.74 -0.88
N ALA A 135 6.99 -1.93 -1.25
CA ALA A 135 6.56 -3.16 -0.61
C ALA A 135 7.24 -3.29 0.77
N VAL A 136 6.43 -3.63 1.78
CA VAL A 136 6.89 -3.98 3.13
C VAL A 136 6.36 -5.39 3.38
N ASP A 137 7.12 -6.40 2.96
CA ASP A 137 6.61 -7.75 2.78
C ASP A 137 7.63 -8.86 3.07
N GLY A 138 8.76 -8.51 3.68
CA GLY A 138 9.84 -9.46 3.95
C GLY A 138 10.48 -10.04 2.69
N GLY A 139 10.28 -9.41 1.53
CA GLY A 139 10.79 -9.87 0.23
C GLY A 139 9.84 -10.83 -0.51
N THR A 140 8.63 -11.07 -0.01
CA THR A 140 7.67 -12.01 -0.62
C THR A 140 7.40 -11.70 -2.10
N SER A 141 7.25 -10.43 -2.48
CA SER A 141 6.89 -10.05 -3.85
C SER A 141 8.01 -10.14 -4.88
N ILE A 142 9.25 -10.34 -4.45
CA ILE A 142 10.41 -10.49 -5.37
C ILE A 142 10.81 -11.94 -5.61
N VAL A 143 10.21 -12.89 -4.88
CA VAL A 143 10.46 -14.32 -5.08
C VAL A 143 9.64 -14.79 -6.27
N THR A 144 10.34 -15.27 -7.31
CA THR A 144 9.68 -16.01 -8.40
C THR A 144 9.36 -17.41 -7.91
N ALA A 145 8.15 -17.87 -8.14
CA ALA A 145 7.78 -19.24 -7.84
C ALA A 145 8.72 -20.19 -8.59
N GLY A 146 9.51 -20.95 -7.84
CA GLY A 146 10.26 -22.10 -8.34
C GLY A 146 9.35 -23.31 -8.50
#